data_a903b2c0f588176aafb551b89183bd11
#
_entry.id   a903b2c0f588176aafb551b89183bd11
#
_cell.length_a   1.000
_cell.length_b   1.000
_cell.length_c   1.000
_cell.angle_alpha   90.00
_cell.angle_beta   90.00
_cell.angle_gamma   90.00
#
_symmetry.space_group_name_H-M   'P 1'
#
loop_
_entity.id
_entity.type
_entity.pdbx_description
1 polymer ?
#
loop_
_entity_poly.entity_id
_entity_poly.type
_entity_poly.pdbx_seq_one_letter_code
_entity_poly.pdbx_strand_id
1 'polypeptide(L)'
;MRIAVSLALVLSNPVFADQIADAKKRWEASPHGPMLGRILPPTFAVQQLPERDSRGAKLVVAYCVQCHNLPNPAMHHPEKWPAIVQRMVLRMEGRGNMGTLMVEMMAGVKAPEAEDTRAIVAYLERHGQKPLDPARYPEVNRPSGEAFRVACKQCHILPDPQRHTAQEWRAVVARMQENMEWMNRVVGSRPVPGEPTLPVEEINAFLARHARKP
;
A
#
# COMPACT_ATOMS: atom_id res chain seq x y z
N MET A 1 45.54 -21.38 0.53
CA MET A 1 44.84 -20.28 -0.15
C MET A 1 43.61 -19.91 0.67
N ARG A 2 43.69 -18.88 1.49
CA ARG A 2 42.61 -18.46 2.41
C ARG A 2 41.76 -17.44 1.65
N ILE A 3 40.52 -17.81 1.36
CA ILE A 3 39.53 -16.89 0.76
C ILE A 3 38.99 -16.01 1.89
N ALA A 4 39.36 -14.74 1.89
CA ALA A 4 38.78 -13.75 2.76
C ALA A 4 37.37 -13.40 2.24
N VAL A 5 36.34 -13.84 2.94
CA VAL A 5 34.97 -13.40 2.70
C VAL A 5 34.84 -12.01 3.33
N SER A 6 34.88 -10.98 2.52
CA SER A 6 34.55 -9.62 2.96
C SER A 6 33.07 -9.53 3.26
N LEU A 7 32.72 -9.55 4.54
CA LEU A 7 31.38 -9.26 5.01
C LEU A 7 31.14 -7.76 4.86
N ALA A 8 30.49 -7.36 3.75
CA ALA A 8 30.06 -5.98 3.57
C ALA A 8 28.92 -5.71 4.57
N LEU A 9 29.24 -5.04 5.68
CA LEU A 9 28.28 -4.43 6.57
C LEU A 9 27.52 -3.37 5.75
N VAL A 10 26.28 -3.69 5.34
CA VAL A 10 25.33 -2.69 4.87
C VAL A 10 24.91 -1.89 6.11
N LEU A 11 25.65 -0.85 6.41
CA LEU A 11 25.29 0.15 7.38
C LEU A 11 23.97 0.78 6.89
N SER A 12 22.87 0.49 7.58
CA SER A 12 21.65 1.27 7.49
C SER A 12 22.02 2.72 7.71
N ASN A 13 21.85 3.58 6.72
CA ASN A 13 22.31 4.95 6.78
C ASN A 13 21.48 5.66 7.87
N PRO A 14 21.99 5.96 9.07
CA PRO A 14 21.23 6.50 10.19
C PRO A 14 20.54 7.82 9.83
N VAL A 15 21.10 8.56 8.88
CA VAL A 15 20.56 9.82 8.38
C VAL A 15 19.14 9.67 7.83
N PHE A 16 18.77 8.53 7.23
CA PHE A 16 17.40 8.33 6.73
C PHE A 16 16.39 8.03 7.84
N ALA A 17 16.78 7.29 8.86
CA ALA A 17 15.90 6.99 9.99
C ALA A 17 15.55 8.26 10.76
N ASP A 18 16.51 9.16 10.96
CA ASP A 18 16.30 10.44 11.63
C ASP A 18 15.40 11.38 10.82
N GLN A 19 15.56 11.41 9.49
CA GLN A 19 14.73 12.25 8.61
C GLN A 19 13.27 11.82 8.60
N ILE A 20 13.00 10.52 8.63
CA ILE A 20 11.64 9.96 8.74
C ILE A 20 11.01 10.34 10.07
N ALA A 21 11.75 10.19 11.17
CA ALA A 21 11.29 10.55 12.50
C ALA A 21 10.99 12.05 12.60
N ASP A 22 11.82 12.89 12.02
CA ASP A 22 11.63 14.34 12.00
C ASP A 22 10.46 14.78 11.12
N ALA A 23 10.26 14.15 9.97
CA ALA A 23 9.08 14.40 9.15
C ALA A 23 7.80 14.04 9.92
N LYS A 24 7.77 12.91 10.58
CA LYS A 24 6.64 12.47 11.40
C LYS A 24 6.37 13.42 12.56
N LYS A 25 7.39 13.83 13.29
CA LYS A 25 7.26 14.83 14.39
C LYS A 25 6.71 16.16 13.90
N ARG A 26 7.18 16.68 12.75
CA ARG A 26 6.63 17.89 12.14
C ARG A 26 5.15 17.78 11.82
N TRP A 27 4.72 16.63 11.34
CA TRP A 27 3.34 16.34 11.05
C TRP A 27 2.48 16.30 12.31
N GLU A 28 2.93 15.58 13.32
CA GLU A 28 2.24 15.47 14.61
C GLU A 28 2.14 16.82 15.32
N ALA A 29 3.14 17.67 15.17
CA ALA A 29 3.18 19.03 15.75
C ALA A 29 2.39 20.06 14.91
N SER A 30 1.98 19.75 13.70
CA SER A 30 1.23 20.68 12.86
C SER A 30 -0.18 20.90 13.42
N PRO A 31 -0.81 22.08 13.18
CA PRO A 31 -2.20 22.33 13.55
C PRO A 31 -3.19 21.29 12.97
N HIS A 32 -2.77 20.60 11.94
CA HIS A 32 -3.55 19.58 11.23
C HIS A 32 -3.28 18.15 11.73
N GLY A 33 -2.34 17.95 12.65
CA GLY A 33 -1.96 16.65 13.18
C GLY A 33 -3.14 15.73 13.56
N PRO A 34 -4.13 16.23 14.34
CA PRO A 34 -5.30 15.43 14.70
C PRO A 34 -6.17 15.00 13.51
N MET A 35 -6.18 15.79 12.43
CA MET A 35 -6.91 15.46 11.20
C MET A 35 -6.15 14.45 10.35
N LEU A 36 -4.82 14.55 10.33
CA LEU A 36 -3.96 13.68 9.51
C LEU A 36 -4.12 12.21 9.87
N GLY A 37 -4.18 11.88 11.16
CA GLY A 37 -4.43 10.51 11.61
C GLY A 37 -5.75 9.91 11.11
N ARG A 38 -6.72 10.75 10.73
CA ARG A 38 -8.02 10.34 10.18
C ARG A 38 -8.02 10.16 8.68
N ILE A 39 -7.12 10.86 7.97
CA ILE A 39 -7.04 10.85 6.50
C ILE A 39 -5.86 10.04 5.96
N LEU A 40 -4.92 9.63 6.82
CA LEU A 40 -3.83 8.76 6.40
C LEU A 40 -4.32 7.33 6.19
N PRO A 41 -3.79 6.63 5.16
CA PRO A 41 -4.13 5.23 4.97
C PRO A 41 -3.74 4.39 6.18
N PRO A 42 -4.44 3.26 6.43
CA PRO A 42 -4.06 2.31 7.46
C PRO A 42 -2.60 1.88 7.33
N THR A 43 -1.96 1.64 8.48
CA THR A 43 -0.54 1.27 8.52
C THR A 43 -0.30 -0.11 7.90
N PHE A 44 0.71 -0.20 7.05
CA PHE A 44 1.27 -1.45 6.57
C PHE A 44 2.66 -1.63 7.17
N ALA A 45 2.90 -2.77 7.82
CA ALA A 45 4.15 -2.97 8.55
C ALA A 45 5.33 -3.23 7.60
N VAL A 46 6.49 -2.65 7.90
CA VAL A 46 7.73 -2.85 7.11
C VAL A 46 8.10 -4.33 7.01
N GLN A 47 7.84 -5.10 8.08
CA GLN A 47 8.10 -6.55 8.14
C GLN A 47 7.28 -7.36 7.13
N GLN A 48 6.19 -6.79 6.64
CA GLN A 48 5.31 -7.42 5.64
C GLN A 48 5.71 -7.09 4.19
N LEU A 49 6.72 -6.22 3.99
CA LEU A 49 7.22 -5.94 2.65
C LEU A 49 7.86 -7.18 2.04
N PRO A 50 7.50 -7.54 0.80
CA PRO A 50 8.23 -8.55 0.06
C PRO A 50 9.69 -8.13 -0.12
N GLU A 51 10.62 -9.09 -0.08
CA GLU A 51 12.06 -8.79 -0.27
C GLU A 51 12.52 -7.55 0.50
N ARG A 52 12.13 -7.43 1.77
CA ARG A 52 12.31 -6.23 2.62
C ARG A 52 13.75 -5.68 2.67
N ASP A 53 14.74 -6.55 2.46
CA ASP A 53 16.16 -6.20 2.48
C ASP A 53 16.69 -5.72 1.12
N SER A 54 15.86 -5.78 0.06
CA SER A 54 16.21 -5.28 -1.26
C SER A 54 16.34 -3.76 -1.28
N ARG A 55 17.11 -3.24 -2.26
CA ARG A 55 17.24 -1.78 -2.47
C ARG A 55 15.86 -1.13 -2.66
N GLY A 56 15.00 -1.72 -3.47
CA GLY A 56 13.68 -1.16 -3.76
C GLY A 56 12.79 -1.06 -2.53
N ALA A 57 12.75 -2.10 -1.67
CA ALA A 57 12.02 -2.07 -0.41
C ALA A 57 12.53 -0.96 0.52
N LYS A 58 13.85 -0.84 0.69
CA LYS A 58 14.49 0.19 1.52
C LYS A 58 14.15 1.59 1.02
N LEU A 59 14.17 1.81 -0.29
CA LEU A 59 13.81 3.10 -0.88
C LEU A 59 12.32 3.42 -0.68
N VAL A 60 11.41 2.44 -0.83
CA VAL A 60 9.99 2.63 -0.55
C VAL A 60 9.78 3.03 0.92
N VAL A 61 10.46 2.38 1.86
CA VAL A 61 10.41 2.77 3.27
C VAL A 61 10.97 4.19 3.46
N ALA A 62 12.12 4.50 2.88
CA ALA A 62 12.76 5.80 3.08
C ALA A 62 11.94 6.97 2.54
N TYR A 63 11.38 6.83 1.35
CA TYR A 63 10.70 7.94 0.67
C TYR A 63 9.19 7.99 0.93
N CYS A 64 8.50 6.85 0.92
CA CYS A 64 7.04 6.87 0.99
C CYS A 64 6.49 7.22 2.39
N VAL A 65 7.21 6.91 3.47
CA VAL A 65 6.74 7.17 4.83
C VAL A 65 6.98 8.61 5.31
N GLN A 66 7.61 9.46 4.50
CA GLN A 66 7.84 10.86 4.85
C GLN A 66 6.53 11.67 4.99
N CYS A 67 5.45 11.23 4.33
CA CYS A 67 4.21 11.99 4.24
C CYS A 67 2.97 11.19 4.64
N HIS A 68 3.02 9.88 4.62
CA HIS A 68 1.89 9.01 4.95
C HIS A 68 2.37 7.63 5.38
N ASN A 69 1.45 6.78 5.79
CA ASN A 69 1.77 5.40 6.14
C ASN A 69 2.33 4.64 4.93
N LEU A 70 3.17 3.64 5.22
CA LEU A 70 3.81 2.81 4.21
C LEU A 70 2.75 2.17 3.28
N PRO A 71 2.84 2.35 1.96
CA PRO A 71 1.92 1.72 1.03
C PRO A 71 2.21 0.22 0.92
N ASN A 72 1.15 -0.60 0.89
CA ASN A 72 1.27 -1.99 0.49
C ASN A 72 1.47 -2.05 -1.03
N PRO A 73 2.57 -2.65 -1.55
CA PRO A 73 2.78 -2.78 -3.00
C PRO A 73 1.59 -3.42 -3.74
N ALA A 74 0.88 -4.32 -3.06
CA ALA A 74 -0.29 -4.99 -3.61
C ALA A 74 -1.59 -4.16 -3.59
N MET A 75 -1.55 -2.87 -3.22
CA MET A 75 -2.72 -1.98 -3.34
C MET A 75 -3.14 -1.74 -4.78
N HIS A 76 -2.16 -1.74 -5.69
CA HIS A 76 -2.40 -1.48 -7.10
C HIS A 76 -1.76 -2.57 -7.96
N HIS A 77 -2.31 -2.76 -9.15
CA HIS A 77 -1.64 -3.60 -10.14
C HIS A 77 -0.38 -2.89 -10.70
N PRO A 78 0.60 -3.63 -11.24
CA PRO A 78 1.88 -3.10 -11.67
C PRO A 78 1.80 -1.83 -12.52
N GLU A 79 0.96 -1.82 -13.54
CA GLU A 79 0.84 -0.72 -14.52
C GLU A 79 0.38 0.63 -13.92
N LYS A 80 -0.22 0.63 -12.72
CA LYS A 80 -0.63 1.87 -12.05
C LYS A 80 0.51 2.55 -11.28
N TRP A 81 1.51 1.78 -10.85
CA TRP A 81 2.54 2.27 -9.97
C TRP A 81 3.39 3.40 -10.57
N PRO A 82 3.83 3.35 -11.85
CA PRO A 82 4.63 4.44 -12.43
C PRO A 82 3.97 5.80 -12.30
N ALA A 83 2.69 5.90 -12.67
CA ALA A 83 1.94 7.16 -12.60
C ALA A 83 1.70 7.63 -11.15
N ILE A 84 1.53 6.70 -10.20
CA ILE A 84 1.38 7.02 -8.78
C ILE A 84 2.69 7.57 -8.23
N VAL A 85 3.81 6.89 -8.46
CA VAL A 85 5.14 7.31 -7.99
C VAL A 85 5.49 8.68 -8.58
N GLN A 86 5.28 8.88 -9.88
CA GLN A 86 5.53 10.16 -10.53
C GLN A 86 4.77 11.31 -9.87
N ARG A 87 3.49 11.13 -9.54
CA ARG A 87 2.71 12.15 -8.82
C ARG A 87 3.24 12.42 -7.43
N MET A 88 3.71 11.39 -6.72
CA MET A 88 4.30 11.57 -5.40
C MET A 88 5.62 12.34 -5.49
N VAL A 89 6.48 12.00 -6.45
CA VAL A 89 7.75 12.72 -6.68
C VAL A 89 7.49 14.20 -6.98
N LEU A 90 6.57 14.51 -7.89
CA LEU A 90 6.21 15.90 -8.19
C LEU A 90 5.75 16.67 -6.94
N ARG A 91 4.97 16.04 -6.06
CA ARG A 91 4.56 16.66 -4.79
C ARG A 91 5.73 16.87 -3.85
N MET A 92 6.64 15.89 -3.73
CA MET A 92 7.85 16.01 -2.92
C MET A 92 8.77 17.15 -3.40
N GLU A 93 8.77 17.43 -4.70
CA GLU A 93 9.50 18.53 -5.33
C GLU A 93 8.76 19.88 -5.19
N GLY A 94 7.63 19.93 -4.50
CA GLY A 94 6.81 21.15 -4.40
C GLY A 94 6.11 21.52 -5.70
N ARG A 95 5.94 20.57 -6.61
CA ARG A 95 5.34 20.77 -7.94
C ARG A 95 3.95 20.15 -8.01
N GLY A 96 3.12 20.66 -8.88
CA GLY A 96 1.75 20.16 -9.08
C GLY A 96 0.70 21.01 -8.36
N ASN A 97 -0.56 20.56 -8.47
CA ASN A 97 -1.69 21.24 -7.84
C ASN A 97 -1.73 20.89 -6.34
N MET A 98 -1.22 21.80 -5.51
CA MET A 98 -1.15 21.62 -4.06
C MET A 98 -1.88 22.77 -3.37
N GLY A 99 -2.83 22.44 -2.48
CA GLY A 99 -3.39 23.41 -1.56
C GLY A 99 -2.43 23.76 -0.42
N THR A 100 -2.73 24.80 0.34
CA THR A 100 -1.89 25.32 1.43
C THR A 100 -1.44 24.21 2.40
N LEU A 101 -2.35 23.36 2.83
CA LEU A 101 -2.06 22.23 3.70
C LEU A 101 -0.99 21.30 3.10
N MET A 102 -1.09 20.98 1.80
CA MET A 102 -0.13 20.11 1.14
C MET A 102 1.25 20.74 1.07
N VAL A 103 1.33 22.05 0.83
CA VAL A 103 2.61 22.80 0.83
C VAL A 103 3.28 22.73 2.21
N GLU A 104 2.53 22.93 3.27
CA GLU A 104 3.03 22.80 4.65
C GLU A 104 3.53 21.38 4.94
N MET A 105 2.77 20.37 4.51
CA MET A 105 3.11 18.96 4.68
C MET A 105 4.36 18.54 3.93
N MET A 106 4.64 19.15 2.79
CA MET A 106 5.82 18.86 1.97
C MET A 106 7.08 19.57 2.45
N ALA A 107 6.99 20.50 3.38
CA ALA A 107 8.15 21.24 3.89
C ALA A 107 9.21 20.28 4.46
N GLY A 108 10.40 20.27 3.86
CA GLY A 108 11.52 19.43 4.25
C GLY A 108 11.43 17.95 3.84
N VAL A 109 10.42 17.57 3.05
CA VAL A 109 10.37 16.26 2.39
C VAL A 109 11.44 16.21 1.29
N LYS A 110 12.12 15.08 1.17
CA LYS A 110 13.12 14.84 0.13
C LYS A 110 12.55 13.97 -0.97
N ALA A 111 12.61 14.45 -2.19
CA ALA A 111 12.31 13.66 -3.38
C ALA A 111 13.45 12.68 -3.70
N PRO A 112 13.13 11.48 -4.21
CA PRO A 112 14.15 10.55 -4.71
C PRO A 112 14.75 11.07 -6.02
N GLU A 113 16.03 10.79 -6.21
CA GLU A 113 16.69 10.99 -7.50
C GLU A 113 16.12 10.06 -8.57
N ALA A 114 16.39 10.36 -9.83
CA ALA A 114 15.83 9.60 -10.96
C ALA A 114 16.15 8.10 -10.92
N GLU A 115 17.34 7.72 -10.45
CA GLU A 115 17.74 6.32 -10.30
C GLU A 115 16.95 5.62 -9.18
N ASP A 116 16.80 6.27 -8.04
CA ASP A 116 16.01 5.75 -6.91
C ASP A 116 14.53 5.67 -7.28
N THR A 117 14.02 6.66 -8.01
CA THR A 117 12.64 6.62 -8.54
C THR A 117 12.41 5.39 -9.41
N ARG A 118 13.35 5.08 -10.33
CA ARG A 118 13.25 3.87 -11.16
C ARG A 118 13.29 2.58 -10.32
N ALA A 119 14.15 2.53 -9.29
CA ALA A 119 14.23 1.37 -8.40
C ALA A 119 12.95 1.18 -7.56
N ILE A 120 12.34 2.27 -7.08
CA ILE A 120 11.04 2.27 -6.38
C ILE A 120 9.96 1.72 -7.32
N VAL A 121 9.85 2.25 -8.53
CA VAL A 121 8.86 1.82 -9.52
C VAL A 121 9.02 0.33 -9.82
N ALA A 122 10.23 -0.11 -10.17
CA ALA A 122 10.50 -1.52 -10.48
C ALA A 122 10.15 -2.47 -9.32
N TYR A 123 10.40 -2.06 -8.08
CA TYR A 123 10.01 -2.82 -6.90
C TYR A 123 8.49 -2.90 -6.75
N LEU A 124 7.79 -1.77 -6.85
CA LEU A 124 6.34 -1.71 -6.70
C LEU A 124 5.61 -2.46 -7.83
N GLU A 125 6.11 -2.41 -9.06
CA GLU A 125 5.58 -3.19 -10.18
C GLU A 125 5.78 -4.69 -9.96
N ARG A 126 6.96 -5.11 -9.52
CA ARG A 126 7.26 -6.52 -9.24
C ARG A 126 6.33 -7.12 -8.19
N HIS A 127 6.03 -6.36 -7.15
CA HIS A 127 5.23 -6.78 -6.00
C HIS A 127 3.79 -6.27 -6.05
N GLY A 128 3.41 -5.64 -7.15
CA GLY A 128 2.05 -5.19 -7.42
C GLY A 128 1.04 -6.33 -7.38
N GLN A 129 -0.21 -5.97 -7.27
CA GLN A 129 -1.30 -6.95 -7.26
C GLN A 129 -1.38 -7.68 -8.60
N LYS A 130 -1.28 -9.00 -8.55
CA LYS A 130 -1.50 -9.83 -9.74
C LYS A 130 -3.00 -10.02 -9.96
N PRO A 131 -3.48 -9.86 -11.21
CA PRO A 131 -4.88 -10.08 -11.54
C PRO A 131 -5.25 -11.56 -11.41
N LEU A 132 -6.49 -11.79 -11.03
CA LEU A 132 -7.10 -13.10 -11.14
C LEU A 132 -7.19 -13.49 -12.63
N ASP A 133 -6.83 -14.74 -12.95
CA ASP A 133 -7.10 -15.34 -14.25
C ASP A 133 -8.53 -15.95 -14.25
N PRO A 134 -9.49 -15.39 -15.00
CA PRO A 134 -10.87 -15.89 -14.99
C PRO A 134 -10.99 -17.32 -15.49
N ALA A 135 -10.06 -17.81 -16.31
CA ALA A 135 -10.08 -19.19 -16.81
C ALA A 135 -9.81 -20.20 -15.70
N ARG A 136 -9.03 -19.83 -14.69
CA ARG A 136 -8.74 -20.65 -13.52
C ARG A 136 -9.86 -20.67 -12.48
N TYR A 137 -10.75 -19.67 -12.52
CA TYR A 137 -11.80 -19.48 -11.51
C TYR A 137 -13.14 -19.16 -12.17
N PRO A 138 -13.71 -20.13 -12.91
CA PRO A 138 -15.00 -19.90 -13.63
C PRO A 138 -16.14 -19.53 -12.67
N GLU A 139 -16.03 -19.91 -11.39
CA GLU A 139 -17.00 -19.57 -10.36
C GLU A 139 -17.05 -18.08 -10.04
N VAL A 140 -16.04 -17.30 -10.38
CA VAL A 140 -16.03 -15.86 -10.13
C VAL A 140 -17.19 -15.14 -10.82
N ASN A 141 -17.64 -15.69 -11.97
CA ASN A 141 -18.76 -15.17 -12.74
C ASN A 141 -20.11 -15.85 -12.42
N ARG A 142 -20.14 -16.72 -11.42
CA ARG A 142 -21.35 -17.38 -10.91
C ARG A 142 -21.86 -16.73 -9.63
N PRO A 143 -23.08 -17.01 -9.18
CA PRO A 143 -23.59 -16.48 -7.91
C PRO A 143 -22.67 -16.72 -6.72
N SER A 144 -21.98 -17.86 -6.68
CA SER A 144 -21.03 -18.19 -5.59
C SER A 144 -19.79 -17.31 -5.52
N GLY A 145 -19.46 -16.57 -6.59
CA GLY A 145 -18.32 -15.65 -6.66
C GLY A 145 -18.75 -14.16 -6.68
N GLU A 146 -20.06 -13.89 -6.69
CA GLU A 146 -20.57 -12.54 -6.88
C GLU A 146 -20.15 -11.59 -5.76
N ALA A 147 -20.26 -12.01 -4.50
CA ALA A 147 -19.85 -11.23 -3.36
C ALA A 147 -18.37 -10.79 -3.46
N PHE A 148 -17.48 -11.73 -3.77
CA PHE A 148 -16.07 -11.46 -3.99
C PHE A 148 -15.86 -10.52 -5.18
N ARG A 149 -16.48 -10.80 -6.32
CA ARG A 149 -16.33 -10.02 -7.56
C ARG A 149 -16.81 -8.57 -7.38
N VAL A 150 -18.01 -8.39 -6.84
CA VAL A 150 -18.61 -7.06 -6.67
C VAL A 150 -17.86 -6.24 -5.64
N ALA A 151 -17.55 -6.82 -4.48
CA ALA A 151 -16.87 -6.09 -3.41
C ALA A 151 -15.42 -5.73 -3.80
N CYS A 152 -14.63 -6.70 -4.24
CA CYS A 152 -13.20 -6.44 -4.49
C CYS A 152 -12.93 -5.60 -5.73
N LYS A 153 -13.83 -5.62 -6.73
CA LYS A 153 -13.66 -4.84 -7.98
C LYS A 153 -13.89 -3.34 -7.80
N GLN A 154 -14.47 -2.89 -6.71
CA GLN A 154 -14.80 -1.48 -6.49
C GLN A 154 -13.56 -0.57 -6.49
N CYS A 155 -12.45 -1.03 -5.93
CA CYS A 155 -11.26 -0.21 -5.71
C CYS A 155 -10.06 -0.63 -6.56
N HIS A 156 -9.96 -1.91 -6.92
CA HIS A 156 -8.82 -2.45 -7.66
C HIS A 156 -9.22 -3.70 -8.47
N ILE A 157 -8.27 -4.25 -9.22
CA ILE A 157 -8.47 -5.52 -9.94
C ILE A 157 -8.71 -6.66 -8.95
N LEU A 158 -9.39 -7.71 -9.42
CA LEU A 158 -9.62 -8.90 -8.60
C LEU A 158 -8.29 -9.61 -8.29
N PRO A 159 -7.98 -9.85 -7.02
CA PRO A 159 -6.76 -10.55 -6.63
C PRO A 159 -6.86 -12.06 -6.93
N ASP A 160 -5.73 -12.69 -7.26
CA ASP A 160 -5.67 -14.13 -7.39
C ASP A 160 -5.85 -14.81 -6.01
N PRO A 161 -6.88 -15.65 -5.81
CA PRO A 161 -7.12 -16.34 -4.55
C PRO A 161 -5.95 -17.20 -4.06
N GLN A 162 -5.12 -17.73 -4.95
CA GLN A 162 -3.96 -18.53 -4.58
C GLN A 162 -2.77 -17.73 -4.02
N ARG A 163 -2.89 -16.41 -3.95
CA ARG A 163 -1.85 -15.58 -3.36
C ARG A 163 -1.68 -15.82 -1.87
N HIS A 164 -2.74 -16.18 -1.18
CA HIS A 164 -2.78 -16.38 0.26
C HIS A 164 -3.44 -17.70 0.63
N THR A 165 -3.14 -18.20 1.83
CA THR A 165 -3.92 -19.27 2.48
C THR A 165 -5.28 -18.74 2.92
N ALA A 166 -6.21 -19.64 3.25
CA ALA A 166 -7.53 -19.25 3.75
C ALA A 166 -7.46 -18.39 5.02
N GLN A 167 -6.49 -18.66 5.89
CA GLN A 167 -6.29 -17.88 7.12
C GLN A 167 -5.73 -16.48 6.81
N GLU A 168 -4.74 -16.39 5.93
CA GLU A 168 -4.17 -15.09 5.51
C GLU A 168 -5.23 -14.22 4.82
N TRP A 169 -6.14 -14.82 4.02
CA TRP A 169 -7.21 -14.10 3.36
C TRP A 169 -8.17 -13.41 4.34
N ARG A 170 -8.48 -14.04 5.46
CA ARG A 170 -9.31 -13.41 6.51
C ARG A 170 -8.70 -12.09 6.99
N ALA A 171 -7.39 -12.08 7.24
CA ALA A 171 -6.68 -10.87 7.63
C ALA A 171 -6.64 -9.81 6.51
N VAL A 172 -6.51 -10.24 5.25
CA VAL A 172 -6.55 -9.34 4.09
C VAL A 172 -7.93 -8.71 3.94
N VAL A 173 -9.01 -9.47 4.05
CA VAL A 173 -10.40 -8.98 3.94
C VAL A 173 -10.71 -7.99 5.08
N ALA A 174 -10.32 -8.30 6.31
CA ALA A 174 -10.48 -7.39 7.45
C ALA A 174 -9.77 -6.04 7.20
N ARG A 175 -8.53 -6.07 6.72
CA ARG A 175 -7.79 -4.84 6.35
C ARG A 175 -8.45 -4.08 5.20
N MET A 176 -9.04 -4.78 4.22
CA MET A 176 -9.79 -4.11 3.15
C MET A 176 -11.04 -3.41 3.67
N GLN A 177 -11.72 -4.00 4.63
CA GLN A 177 -12.84 -3.35 5.32
C GLN A 177 -12.39 -2.06 6.03
N GLU A 178 -11.29 -2.10 6.78
CA GLU A 178 -10.71 -0.92 7.42
C GLU A 178 -10.33 0.16 6.38
N ASN A 179 -9.77 -0.24 5.23
CA ASN A 179 -9.46 0.67 4.14
C ASN A 179 -10.71 1.34 3.55
N MET A 180 -11.81 0.60 3.38
CA MET A 180 -13.09 1.16 2.92
C MET A 180 -13.65 2.17 3.91
N GLU A 181 -13.66 1.84 5.20
CA GLU A 181 -14.10 2.75 6.25
C GLU A 181 -13.24 4.03 6.29
N TRP A 182 -11.92 3.89 6.11
CA TRP A 182 -11.03 5.03 5.99
C TRP A 182 -11.35 5.88 4.76
N MET A 183 -11.53 5.27 3.58
CA MET A 183 -11.89 6.01 2.35
C MET A 183 -13.21 6.76 2.52
N ASN A 184 -14.22 6.15 3.12
CA ASN A 184 -15.49 6.79 3.39
C ASN A 184 -15.33 8.02 4.30
N ARG A 185 -14.47 7.94 5.32
CA ARG A 185 -14.14 9.09 6.18
C ARG A 185 -13.44 10.22 5.40
N VAL A 186 -12.49 9.87 4.53
CA VAL A 186 -11.73 10.86 3.72
C VAL A 186 -12.65 11.58 2.73
N VAL A 187 -13.54 10.84 2.10
CA VAL A 187 -14.51 11.42 1.14
C VAL A 187 -15.65 12.15 1.87
N GLY A 188 -15.75 12.02 3.20
CA GLY A 188 -16.82 12.62 3.99
C GLY A 188 -18.16 11.90 3.87
N SER A 189 -18.15 10.68 3.34
CA SER A 189 -19.34 9.84 3.29
C SER A 189 -19.81 9.48 4.68
N ARG A 190 -21.11 9.60 4.91
CA ARG A 190 -21.75 9.11 6.14
C ARG A 190 -22.51 7.82 5.81
N PRO A 191 -22.42 6.79 6.65
CA PRO A 191 -23.24 5.60 6.48
C PRO A 191 -24.71 5.99 6.36
N VAL A 192 -25.38 5.49 5.33
CA VAL A 192 -26.83 5.67 5.15
C VAL A 192 -27.54 4.43 5.67
N PRO A 193 -28.60 4.54 6.48
CA PRO A 193 -29.38 3.38 6.91
C PRO A 193 -29.85 2.56 5.70
N GLY A 194 -29.57 1.27 5.69
CA GLY A 194 -29.89 0.37 4.58
C GLY A 194 -28.82 0.28 3.48
N GLU A 195 -27.69 0.97 3.64
CA GLU A 195 -26.54 0.80 2.76
C GLU A 195 -25.99 -0.65 2.82
N PRO A 196 -25.68 -1.29 1.68
CA PRO A 196 -25.18 -2.66 1.67
C PRO A 196 -23.88 -2.76 2.47
N THR A 197 -23.85 -3.61 3.46
CA THR A 197 -22.63 -3.96 4.17
C THR A 197 -21.81 -4.92 3.32
N LEU A 198 -20.47 -4.87 3.48
CA LEU A 198 -19.58 -5.81 2.80
C LEU A 198 -19.93 -7.25 3.25
N PRO A 199 -20.27 -8.16 2.34
CA PRO A 199 -20.63 -9.54 2.70
C PRO A 199 -19.37 -10.36 3.01
N VAL A 200 -18.73 -10.05 4.16
CA VAL A 200 -17.40 -10.56 4.56
C VAL A 200 -17.37 -12.09 4.61
N GLU A 201 -18.42 -12.73 5.13
CA GLU A 201 -18.48 -14.18 5.24
C GLU A 201 -18.53 -14.86 3.87
N GLU A 202 -19.28 -14.33 2.92
CA GLU A 202 -19.38 -14.88 1.56
C GLU A 202 -18.07 -14.69 0.81
N ILE A 203 -17.41 -13.52 0.96
CA ILE A 203 -16.10 -13.25 0.39
C ILE A 203 -15.07 -14.23 0.94
N ASN A 204 -15.01 -14.40 2.26
CA ASN A 204 -14.10 -15.31 2.91
C ASN A 204 -14.37 -16.78 2.50
N ALA A 205 -15.63 -17.17 2.35
CA ALA A 205 -16.01 -18.51 1.91
C ALA A 205 -15.54 -18.78 0.46
N PHE A 206 -15.69 -17.81 -0.44
CA PHE A 206 -15.17 -17.92 -1.81
C PHE A 206 -13.64 -18.04 -1.82
N LEU A 207 -12.97 -17.12 -1.14
CA LEU A 207 -11.50 -17.11 -1.07
C LEU A 207 -10.94 -18.38 -0.45
N ALA A 208 -11.55 -18.88 0.63
CA ALA A 208 -11.11 -20.12 1.28
C ALA A 208 -11.17 -21.35 0.37
N ARG A 209 -12.20 -21.43 -0.50
CA ARG A 209 -12.32 -22.55 -1.46
C ARG A 209 -11.20 -22.56 -2.50
N HIS A 210 -10.71 -21.38 -2.87
CA HIS A 210 -9.74 -21.20 -3.96
C HIS A 210 -8.34 -20.81 -3.46
N ALA A 211 -8.16 -20.67 -2.15
CA ALA A 211 -6.90 -20.27 -1.52
C ALA A 211 -5.78 -21.29 -1.79
N ARG A 212 -4.56 -20.81 -1.68
CA ARG A 212 -3.38 -21.66 -1.63
C ARG A 212 -3.48 -22.59 -0.42
N LYS A 213 -3.16 -23.88 -0.63
CA LYS A 213 -3.01 -24.83 0.49
C LYS A 213 -1.86 -24.40 1.40
N PRO A 214 -1.95 -24.65 2.70
CA PRO A 214 -0.86 -24.38 3.64
C PRO A 214 0.45 -25.04 3.25
#